data_bbc910729d6c44de8b03fc646ecf0b53
#
_entry.id   bbc910729d6c44de8b03fc646ecf0b53
#
_cell.length_a   1.000
_cell.length_b   1.000
_cell.length_c   1.000
_cell.angle_alpha   90.00
_cell.angle_beta   90.00
_cell.angle_gamma   90.00
#
_symmetry.space_group_name_H-M   'P 1'
#
loop_
_entity.id
_entity.type
_entity.pdbx_description
1 polymer ?
#
loop_
_entity_poly.entity_id
_entity_poly.type
_entity_poly.pdbx_seq_one_letter_code
_entity_poly.pdbx_strand_id
1 'polypeptide(L)'
;NTSVGPYIDSYQVQTLSEGYAPYMFYVYHQLYDEKTGKPIEGAYVDLDGDGQINSNDLYRYHSPAPDYILGFSTSLRYKKWTLSTSLRANIGNYVYNAMAMNSGAWETVSYNSYQLNNLSSTYLKTGFQTRQYLSDYYVENASFLKMDNLSLGYNFGTIYKGCSLNVSAMVQNVFCIT
;
A
#
# COMPACT_ATOMS: atom_id res chain seq x y z
N ASN A 1 -18.72 -6.25 -15.82
CA ASN A 1 -17.47 -6.27 -15.06
C ASN A 1 -16.43 -7.08 -15.82
N THR A 2 -15.21 -6.53 -15.93
CA THR A 2 -14.05 -7.27 -16.50
C THR A 2 -12.99 -7.30 -15.41
N SER A 3 -12.57 -8.49 -14.98
CA SER A 3 -11.47 -8.65 -14.03
C SER A 3 -10.17 -8.17 -14.65
N VAL A 4 -9.38 -7.42 -13.91
CA VAL A 4 -8.14 -6.78 -14.37
C VAL A 4 -7.10 -6.73 -13.26
N GLY A 5 -5.94 -6.20 -13.59
CA GLY A 5 -4.83 -6.06 -12.66
C GLY A 5 -3.96 -7.31 -12.57
N PRO A 6 -2.94 -7.30 -11.71
CA PRO A 6 -2.06 -8.44 -11.54
C PRO A 6 -2.80 -9.64 -10.94
N TYR A 7 -2.38 -10.83 -11.35
CA TYR A 7 -2.87 -12.06 -10.73
C TYR A 7 -2.23 -12.25 -9.36
N ILE A 8 -3.07 -12.61 -8.39
CA ILE A 8 -2.65 -13.09 -7.08
C ILE A 8 -3.06 -14.56 -7.04
N ASP A 9 -2.10 -15.44 -7.26
CA ASP A 9 -2.35 -16.82 -7.59
C ASP A 9 -3.27 -16.93 -8.85
N SER A 10 -4.48 -17.45 -8.71
CA SER A 10 -5.45 -17.59 -9.82
C SER A 10 -6.49 -16.46 -9.88
N TYR A 11 -6.39 -15.46 -9.00
CA TYR A 11 -7.41 -14.42 -8.82
C TYR A 11 -6.92 -13.04 -9.23
N GLN A 12 -7.80 -12.26 -9.83
CA GLN A 12 -7.61 -10.82 -10.05
C GLN A 12 -8.53 -10.06 -9.10
N VAL A 13 -7.95 -9.20 -8.27
CA VAL A 13 -8.68 -8.49 -7.20
C VAL A 13 -9.25 -7.14 -7.63
N GLN A 14 -9.09 -6.78 -8.90
CA GLN A 14 -9.54 -5.49 -9.45
C GLN A 14 -10.51 -5.71 -10.61
N THR A 15 -11.36 -4.70 -10.86
CA THR A 15 -12.33 -4.73 -11.93
C THR A 15 -12.41 -3.42 -12.72
N LEU A 16 -12.75 -3.54 -13.99
CA LEU A 16 -13.23 -2.45 -14.80
C LEU A 16 -14.73 -2.62 -15.00
N SER A 17 -15.49 -1.57 -14.72
CA SER A 17 -16.93 -1.55 -14.86
C SER A 17 -17.37 -0.19 -15.37
N GLU A 18 -18.35 -0.17 -16.25
CA GLU A 18 -18.94 1.07 -16.76
C GLU A 18 -19.58 1.86 -15.61
N GLY A 19 -19.33 3.17 -15.57
CA GLY A 19 -19.87 4.09 -14.55
C GLY A 19 -19.10 4.09 -13.23
N TYR A 20 -18.00 3.36 -13.09
CA TYR A 20 -17.20 3.29 -11.87
C TYR A 20 -15.75 3.69 -12.13
N ALA A 21 -15.03 4.06 -11.05
CA ALA A 21 -13.61 4.33 -11.14
C ALA A 21 -12.84 3.09 -11.65
N PRO A 22 -11.84 3.28 -12.52
CA PRO A 22 -11.07 2.15 -13.05
C PRO A 22 -10.27 1.47 -11.94
N TYR A 23 -10.06 0.16 -12.09
CA TYR A 23 -9.23 -0.67 -11.20
C TYR A 23 -9.70 -0.72 -9.75
N MET A 24 -10.98 -0.44 -9.46
CA MET A 24 -11.52 -0.64 -8.11
C MET A 24 -11.32 -2.08 -7.65
N PHE A 25 -11.05 -2.26 -6.36
CA PHE A 25 -10.98 -3.60 -5.78
C PHE A 25 -12.36 -4.26 -5.82
N TYR A 26 -12.39 -5.54 -6.19
CA TYR A 26 -13.61 -6.34 -6.33
C TYR A 26 -13.44 -7.58 -5.47
N VAL A 27 -13.98 -7.52 -4.27
CA VAL A 27 -13.64 -8.39 -3.15
C VAL A 27 -14.89 -8.76 -2.34
N TYR A 28 -14.78 -9.80 -1.50
CA TYR A 28 -15.81 -10.15 -0.53
C TYR A 28 -15.71 -9.27 0.70
N HIS A 29 -16.87 -8.94 1.29
CA HIS A 29 -16.94 -8.23 2.55
C HIS A 29 -16.74 -9.21 3.72
N GLN A 30 -15.61 -9.04 4.43
CA GLN A 30 -15.19 -9.92 5.54
C GLN A 30 -16.12 -9.79 6.74
N LEU A 31 -16.51 -10.93 7.33
CA LEU A 31 -17.20 -10.96 8.61
C LEU A 31 -16.20 -11.01 9.78
N TYR A 32 -16.56 -10.34 10.87
CA TYR A 32 -15.76 -10.24 12.09
C TYR A 32 -16.50 -10.80 13.28
N ASP A 33 -15.78 -11.45 14.18
CA ASP A 33 -16.29 -11.89 15.46
C ASP A 33 -16.59 -10.68 16.37
N GLU A 34 -17.81 -10.53 16.82
CA GLU A 34 -18.28 -9.39 17.61
C GLU A 34 -17.55 -9.22 18.95
N LYS A 35 -17.06 -10.31 19.54
CA LYS A 35 -16.42 -10.30 20.87
C LYS A 35 -14.93 -9.98 20.78
N THR A 36 -14.26 -10.50 19.75
CA THR A 36 -12.79 -10.41 19.61
C THR A 36 -12.37 -9.35 18.59
N GLY A 37 -13.29 -8.93 17.70
CA GLY A 37 -13.00 -8.05 16.58
C GLY A 37 -12.10 -8.67 15.51
N LYS A 38 -11.86 -9.99 15.57
CA LYS A 38 -11.02 -10.69 14.60
C LYS A 38 -11.84 -11.09 13.38
N PRO A 39 -11.22 -11.09 12.18
CA PRO A 39 -11.88 -11.60 10.99
C PRO A 39 -12.10 -13.12 11.13
N ILE A 40 -13.27 -13.58 10.69
CA ILE A 40 -13.64 -15.00 10.72
C ILE A 40 -13.21 -15.63 9.40
N GLU A 41 -12.39 -16.66 9.48
CA GLU A 41 -11.89 -17.37 8.30
C GLU A 41 -13.01 -17.93 7.42
N GLY A 42 -12.96 -17.63 6.11
CA GLY A 42 -13.92 -18.13 5.14
C GLY A 42 -15.34 -17.59 5.27
N ALA A 43 -15.57 -16.63 6.18
CA ALA A 43 -16.88 -16.07 6.40
C ALA A 43 -17.00 -14.67 5.78
N TYR A 44 -17.95 -14.51 4.88
CA TYR A 44 -18.22 -13.26 4.17
C TYR A 44 -19.71 -12.91 4.22
N VAL A 45 -20.02 -11.67 3.92
CA VAL A 45 -21.42 -11.22 3.84
C VAL A 45 -22.04 -11.75 2.56
N ASP A 46 -23.16 -12.43 2.69
CA ASP A 46 -24.04 -12.84 1.59
C ASP A 46 -24.83 -11.58 1.15
N LEU A 47 -24.43 -11.01 0.02
CA LEU A 47 -24.99 -9.75 -0.45
C LEU A 47 -26.27 -9.91 -1.26
N ASP A 48 -26.46 -11.03 -1.94
CA ASP A 48 -27.66 -11.33 -2.71
C ASP A 48 -28.71 -12.14 -1.93
N GLY A 49 -28.33 -12.70 -0.76
CA GLY A 49 -29.22 -13.38 0.16
C GLY A 49 -29.61 -14.79 -0.30
N ASP A 50 -28.81 -15.43 -1.15
CA ASP A 50 -29.09 -16.76 -1.67
C ASP A 50 -28.60 -17.90 -0.74
N GLY A 51 -27.91 -17.56 0.35
CA GLY A 51 -27.35 -18.50 1.33
C GLY A 51 -26.05 -19.16 0.90
N GLN A 52 -25.42 -18.72 -0.19
CA GLN A 52 -24.16 -19.23 -0.70
C GLN A 52 -23.19 -18.09 -1.01
N ILE A 53 -21.95 -18.20 -0.59
CA ILE A 53 -20.92 -17.21 -0.95
C ILE A 53 -20.34 -17.55 -2.31
N ASN A 54 -20.58 -16.69 -3.28
CA ASN A 54 -20.17 -16.86 -4.67
C ASN A 54 -19.82 -15.52 -5.34
N SER A 55 -19.58 -15.52 -6.65
CA SER A 55 -19.18 -14.30 -7.38
C SER A 55 -20.19 -13.15 -7.35
N ASN A 56 -21.44 -13.40 -6.98
CA ASN A 56 -22.47 -12.35 -6.85
C ASN A 56 -22.29 -11.53 -5.56
N ASP A 57 -21.58 -12.06 -4.56
CA ASP A 57 -21.29 -11.41 -3.29
C ASP A 57 -20.03 -10.54 -3.34
N LEU A 58 -19.37 -10.51 -4.49
CA LEU A 58 -18.25 -9.58 -4.70
C LEU A 58 -18.78 -8.15 -4.86
N TYR A 59 -18.17 -7.22 -4.15
CA TYR A 59 -18.53 -5.81 -4.24
C TYR A 59 -17.31 -4.92 -4.55
N ARG A 60 -17.58 -3.70 -4.97
CA ARG A 60 -16.55 -2.70 -5.25
C ARG A 60 -16.16 -2.00 -3.96
N TYR A 61 -14.89 -2.13 -3.61
CA TYR A 61 -14.35 -1.58 -2.37
C TYR A 61 -13.10 -0.75 -2.67
N HIS A 62 -13.19 0.55 -2.50
CA HIS A 62 -12.10 1.50 -2.71
C HIS A 62 -11.40 1.44 -4.09
N SER A 63 -10.55 2.42 -4.33
CA SER A 63 -9.76 2.56 -5.56
C SER A 63 -8.26 2.62 -5.23
N PRO A 64 -7.38 2.06 -6.08
CA PRO A 64 -5.95 2.26 -5.96
C PRO A 64 -5.51 3.69 -6.34
N ALA A 65 -6.32 4.43 -7.10
CA ALA A 65 -6.02 5.80 -7.46
C ALA A 65 -6.25 6.74 -6.28
N PRO A 66 -5.32 7.66 -6.01
CA PRO A 66 -5.50 8.67 -4.97
C PRO A 66 -6.54 9.71 -5.37
N ASP A 67 -7.31 10.20 -4.38
CA ASP A 67 -8.22 11.32 -4.56
C ASP A 67 -7.44 12.63 -4.76
N TYR A 68 -6.31 12.77 -4.05
CA TYR A 68 -5.45 13.95 -4.15
C TYR A 68 -3.98 13.56 -4.28
N ILE A 69 -3.29 14.23 -5.20
CA ILE A 69 -1.84 14.16 -5.36
C ILE A 69 -1.29 15.56 -5.11
N LEU A 70 -0.46 15.70 -4.09
CA LEU A 70 0.14 16.97 -3.70
C LEU A 70 1.66 16.90 -3.85
N GLY A 71 2.24 17.95 -4.43
CA GLY A 71 3.68 18.13 -4.55
C GLY A 71 4.09 19.48 -4.00
N PHE A 72 5.13 19.52 -3.18
CA PHE A 72 5.71 20.74 -2.66
C PHE A 72 7.23 20.70 -2.84
N SER A 73 7.79 21.74 -3.46
CA SER A 73 9.23 21.90 -3.57
C SER A 73 9.62 23.33 -3.22
N THR A 74 10.69 23.47 -2.47
CA THR A 74 11.21 24.79 -2.12
C THR A 74 12.72 24.80 -2.13
N SER A 75 13.29 25.97 -2.42
CA SER A 75 14.72 26.24 -2.32
C SER A 75 14.92 27.62 -1.69
N LEU A 76 15.51 27.63 -0.51
CA LEU A 76 15.78 28.83 0.26
C LEU A 76 17.27 29.15 0.20
N ARG A 77 17.60 30.38 -0.15
CA ARG A 77 18.97 30.85 -0.12
C ARG A 77 19.11 32.00 0.90
N TYR A 78 20.07 31.81 1.79
CA TYR A 78 20.43 32.85 2.75
C TYR A 78 21.96 33.03 2.79
N LYS A 79 22.43 34.18 2.33
CA LYS A 79 23.85 34.47 2.17
C LYS A 79 24.55 33.40 1.32
N LYS A 80 25.41 32.58 1.94
CA LYS A 80 26.17 31.49 1.31
C LYS A 80 25.50 30.12 1.45
N TRP A 81 24.40 30.04 2.20
CA TRP A 81 23.66 28.79 2.43
C TRP A 81 22.53 28.62 1.41
N THR A 82 22.34 27.41 0.99
CA THR A 82 21.17 26.99 0.19
C THR A 82 20.57 25.76 0.84
N LEU A 83 19.28 25.82 1.16
CA LEU A 83 18.46 24.71 1.65
C LEU A 83 17.42 24.38 0.59
N SER A 84 17.32 23.14 0.16
CA SER A 84 16.26 22.70 -0.74
C SER A 84 15.64 21.41 -0.28
N THR A 85 14.33 21.28 -0.52
CA THR A 85 13.58 20.07 -0.19
C THR A 85 12.43 19.88 -1.17
N SER A 86 12.01 18.62 -1.34
CA SER A 86 10.78 18.27 -2.03
C SER A 86 10.00 17.23 -1.22
N LEU A 87 8.70 17.45 -1.16
CA LEU A 87 7.73 16.59 -0.51
C LEU A 87 6.64 16.21 -1.52
N ARG A 88 6.07 15.04 -1.35
CA ARG A 88 4.87 14.60 -2.06
C ARG A 88 3.93 13.88 -1.11
N ALA A 89 2.64 13.98 -1.40
CA ALA A 89 1.61 13.24 -0.68
C ALA A 89 0.60 12.67 -1.67
N ASN A 90 0.17 11.45 -1.41
CA ASN A 90 -1.01 10.86 -2.01
C ASN A 90 -2.02 10.61 -0.91
N ILE A 91 -3.28 10.96 -1.16
CA ILE A 91 -4.36 10.86 -0.17
C ILE A 91 -5.53 10.14 -0.82
N GLY A 92 -6.11 9.19 -0.09
CA GLY A 92 -7.31 8.46 -0.51
C GLY A 92 -7.04 7.25 -1.41
N ASN A 93 -5.77 6.88 -1.62
CA ASN A 93 -5.44 5.66 -2.36
C ASN A 93 -5.41 4.43 -1.43
N TYR A 94 -5.76 3.28 -2.00
CA TYR A 94 -5.76 2.00 -1.32
C TYR A 94 -4.89 0.99 -2.05
N VAL A 95 -4.42 -0.01 -1.32
CA VAL A 95 -3.65 -1.14 -1.88
C VAL A 95 -4.20 -2.45 -1.35
N TYR A 96 -4.11 -3.49 -2.16
CA TYR A 96 -4.36 -4.85 -1.70
C TYR A 96 -3.04 -5.46 -1.20
N ASN A 97 -2.98 -5.78 0.09
CA ASN A 97 -1.79 -6.34 0.74
C ASN A 97 -1.65 -7.84 0.45
N ALA A 98 -1.22 -8.16 -0.77
CA ALA A 98 -1.01 -9.54 -1.22
C ALA A 98 0.06 -10.28 -0.40
N MET A 99 1.04 -9.55 0.17
CA MET A 99 2.05 -10.16 1.03
C MET A 99 1.45 -10.65 2.35
N ALA A 100 0.60 -9.83 2.98
CA ALA A 100 -0.11 -10.22 4.19
C ALA A 100 -1.05 -11.41 3.93
N MET A 101 -1.75 -11.42 2.79
CA MET A 101 -2.61 -12.52 2.38
C MET A 101 -1.83 -13.82 2.13
N ASN A 102 -0.76 -13.75 1.31
CA ASN A 102 0.02 -14.92 0.93
C ASN A 102 0.80 -15.56 2.08
N SER A 103 1.36 -14.76 2.98
CA SER A 103 2.23 -15.23 4.07
C SER A 103 1.59 -15.14 5.45
N GLY A 104 0.31 -14.76 5.54
CA GLY A 104 -0.43 -14.61 6.80
C GLY A 104 -1.30 -15.79 7.19
N ALA A 105 -1.29 -16.91 6.44
CA ALA A 105 -2.03 -18.12 6.74
C ALA A 105 -1.10 -19.28 7.11
N TRP A 106 -1.54 -20.14 8.04
CA TRP A 106 -0.72 -21.25 8.55
C TRP A 106 -0.27 -22.23 7.45
N GLU A 107 -1.11 -22.49 6.44
CA GLU A 107 -0.77 -23.36 5.31
C GLU A 107 0.52 -22.97 4.59
N THR A 108 0.92 -21.68 4.66
CA THR A 108 2.11 -21.19 3.99
C THR A 108 3.41 -21.59 4.66
N VAL A 109 3.36 -22.06 5.92
CA VAL A 109 4.54 -22.51 6.67
C VAL A 109 5.17 -23.74 6.03
N SER A 110 4.35 -24.62 5.47
CA SER A 110 4.79 -25.90 4.88
C SER A 110 4.36 -26.05 3.42
N TYR A 111 4.39 -24.97 2.65
CA TYR A 111 3.93 -24.94 1.26
C TYR A 111 4.63 -25.96 0.34
N ASN A 112 5.86 -26.32 0.65
CA ASN A 112 6.56 -27.45 0.04
C ASN A 112 7.08 -28.36 1.15
N SER A 113 6.79 -29.64 1.10
CA SER A 113 7.12 -30.67 2.09
C SER A 113 8.58 -30.70 2.60
N TYR A 114 9.45 -29.90 2.01
CA TYR A 114 10.89 -29.86 2.28
C TYR A 114 11.43 -28.51 2.80
N GLN A 115 10.61 -27.45 2.83
CA GLN A 115 11.06 -26.12 3.24
C GLN A 115 10.04 -25.45 4.15
N LEU A 116 10.51 -24.93 5.27
CA LEU A 116 9.71 -24.07 6.15
C LEU A 116 9.83 -22.63 5.69
N ASN A 117 8.69 -21.98 5.47
CA ASN A 117 8.61 -20.56 5.17
C ASN A 117 8.33 -19.74 6.44
N ASN A 118 8.72 -18.47 6.41
CA ASN A 118 8.39 -17.53 7.48
C ASN A 118 6.90 -17.13 7.38
N LEU A 119 6.26 -17.08 8.52
CA LEU A 119 4.90 -16.60 8.67
C LEU A 119 4.90 -15.09 8.92
N SER A 120 4.01 -14.36 8.25
CA SER A 120 3.81 -12.93 8.49
C SER A 120 3.21 -12.68 9.88
N SER A 121 3.54 -11.53 10.49
CA SER A 121 2.91 -11.08 11.74
C SER A 121 1.39 -10.89 11.62
N THR A 122 0.84 -10.82 10.41
CA THR A 122 -0.60 -10.81 10.14
C THR A 122 -1.31 -12.02 10.74
N TYR A 123 -0.66 -13.19 10.76
CA TYR A 123 -1.19 -14.40 11.38
C TYR A 123 -1.57 -14.20 12.86
N LEU A 124 -0.79 -13.40 13.60
CA LEU A 124 -1.09 -13.12 15.01
C LEU A 124 -2.40 -12.35 15.19
N LYS A 125 -2.80 -11.59 14.17
CA LYS A 125 -4.05 -10.82 14.16
C LYS A 125 -5.23 -11.65 13.70
N THR A 126 -5.04 -12.47 12.67
CA THR A 126 -6.12 -13.23 12.02
C THR A 126 -6.28 -14.65 12.57
N GLY A 127 -5.17 -15.36 12.78
CA GLY A 127 -5.16 -16.78 13.09
C GLY A 127 -5.56 -17.70 11.93
N PHE A 128 -5.61 -17.19 10.70
CA PHE A 128 -6.09 -17.93 9.53
C PHE A 128 -5.24 -19.17 9.23
N GLN A 129 -5.92 -20.26 8.96
CA GLN A 129 -5.29 -21.52 8.56
C GLN A 129 -5.05 -21.54 7.04
N THR A 130 -5.97 -20.98 6.26
CA THR A 130 -5.93 -20.91 4.80
C THR A 130 -5.91 -19.47 4.30
N ARG A 131 -5.38 -19.28 3.08
CA ARG A 131 -5.31 -17.95 2.45
C ARG A 131 -6.71 -17.48 2.01
N GLN A 132 -7.04 -16.23 2.33
CA GLN A 132 -8.33 -15.61 2.01
C GLN A 132 -8.17 -14.65 0.82
N TYR A 133 -8.19 -15.18 -0.39
CA TYR A 133 -7.74 -14.49 -1.62
C TYR A 133 -8.49 -13.21 -1.98
N LEU A 134 -9.77 -13.14 -1.75
CA LEU A 134 -10.59 -12.01 -2.19
C LEU A 134 -11.21 -11.24 -1.02
N SER A 135 -10.63 -11.33 0.18
CA SER A 135 -11.13 -10.62 1.34
C SER A 135 -10.77 -9.13 1.30
N ASP A 136 -11.73 -8.25 1.60
CA ASP A 136 -11.52 -6.82 1.78
C ASP A 136 -10.65 -6.48 3.01
N TYR A 137 -10.47 -7.45 3.92
CA TYR A 137 -9.53 -7.35 5.05
C TYR A 137 -8.11 -6.93 4.62
N TYR A 138 -7.70 -7.30 3.41
CA TYR A 138 -6.38 -6.97 2.89
C TYR A 138 -6.34 -5.69 2.05
N VAL A 139 -7.46 -4.99 1.90
CA VAL A 139 -7.50 -3.68 1.24
C VAL A 139 -7.23 -2.61 2.28
N GLU A 140 -6.02 -2.06 2.24
CA GLU A 140 -5.51 -1.13 3.24
C GLU A 140 -5.37 0.29 2.66
N ASN A 141 -5.59 1.30 3.51
CA ASN A 141 -5.31 2.68 3.13
C ASN A 141 -3.81 2.86 2.94
N ALA A 142 -3.41 3.37 1.78
CA ALA A 142 -2.02 3.59 1.39
C ALA A 142 -1.70 5.09 1.21
N SER A 143 -2.47 5.97 1.83
CA SER A 143 -2.18 7.39 1.86
C SER A 143 -0.84 7.64 2.53
N PHE A 144 -0.05 8.57 1.97
CA PHE A 144 1.26 8.88 2.55
C PHE A 144 1.66 10.33 2.35
N LEU A 145 2.50 10.81 3.26
CA LEU A 145 3.31 12.01 3.11
C LEU A 145 4.79 11.62 3.14
N LYS A 146 5.53 11.95 2.08
CA LYS A 146 6.93 11.60 1.93
C LYS A 146 7.78 12.82 1.65
N MET A 147 8.92 12.93 2.34
CA MET A 147 9.99 13.86 1.98
C MET A 147 11.02 13.10 1.13
N ASP A 148 11.05 13.40 -0.17
CA ASP A 148 11.91 12.69 -1.12
C ASP A 148 13.37 13.09 -0.98
N ASN A 149 13.64 14.39 -0.74
CA ASN A 149 14.99 14.88 -0.52
C ASN A 149 15.04 16.08 0.42
N LEU A 150 16.18 16.22 1.06
CA LEU A 150 16.59 17.40 1.81
C LEU A 150 18.07 17.66 1.49
N SER A 151 18.38 18.84 0.99
CA SER A 151 19.74 19.23 0.62
C SER A 151 20.14 20.53 1.30
N LEU A 152 21.34 20.53 1.86
CA LEU A 152 21.97 21.72 2.44
C LEU A 152 23.30 21.98 1.73
N GLY A 153 23.44 23.15 1.12
CA GLY A 153 24.63 23.57 0.41
C GLY A 153 25.26 24.80 1.04
N TYR A 154 26.58 24.90 0.96
CA TYR A 154 27.34 26.07 1.35
C TYR A 154 28.32 26.47 0.25
N ASN A 155 28.26 27.74 -0.16
CA ASN A 155 29.14 28.32 -1.16
C ASN A 155 30.28 29.07 -0.46
N PHE A 156 31.49 28.52 -0.51
CA PHE A 156 32.70 29.15 0.03
C PHE A 156 33.17 30.34 -0.81
N GLY A 157 32.69 30.45 -2.05
CA GLY A 157 33.14 31.42 -3.02
C GLY A 157 34.48 31.06 -3.65
N THR A 158 35.20 32.04 -4.14
CA THR A 158 36.54 31.84 -4.77
C THR A 158 37.57 31.64 -3.67
N ILE A 159 38.16 30.45 -3.62
CA ILE A 159 39.19 30.07 -2.64
C ILE A 159 40.63 30.23 -3.19
N TYR A 160 40.80 30.14 -4.50
CA TYR A 160 42.09 30.31 -5.15
C TYR A 160 41.86 30.74 -6.59
N LYS A 161 42.82 31.47 -7.21
CA LYS A 161 42.81 32.05 -8.57
C LYS A 161 41.87 31.32 -9.54
N GLY A 162 40.60 31.79 -9.62
CA GLY A 162 39.58 31.27 -10.51
C GLY A 162 38.87 29.97 -10.06
N CYS A 163 39.22 29.39 -8.90
CA CYS A 163 38.57 28.22 -8.35
C CYS A 163 37.53 28.62 -7.30
N SER A 164 36.25 28.23 -7.49
CA SER A 164 35.21 28.38 -6.49
C SER A 164 34.84 27.01 -5.90
N LEU A 165 34.56 26.98 -4.58
CA LEU A 165 34.17 25.78 -3.86
C LEU A 165 32.71 25.86 -3.40
N ASN A 166 31.93 24.88 -3.81
CA ASN A 166 30.60 24.64 -3.28
C ASN A 166 30.58 23.23 -2.66
N VAL A 167 30.09 23.15 -1.44
CA VAL A 167 29.90 21.85 -0.76
C VAL A 167 28.43 21.68 -0.47
N SER A 168 27.89 20.51 -0.77
CA SER A 168 26.50 20.18 -0.45
C SER A 168 26.40 18.78 0.14
N ALA A 169 25.48 18.65 1.10
CA ALA A 169 25.05 17.36 1.64
C ALA A 169 23.57 17.16 1.27
N MET A 170 23.23 15.94 0.85
CA MET A 170 21.87 15.58 0.50
C MET A 170 21.47 14.28 1.18
N VAL A 171 20.25 14.26 1.73
CA VAL A 171 19.59 13.05 2.24
C VAL A 171 18.39 12.77 1.35
N GLN A 172 18.29 11.52 0.90
CA GLN A 172 17.14 11.02 0.12
C GLN A 172 16.27 10.13 0.99
N ASN A 173 14.95 10.08 0.68
CA ASN A 173 13.97 9.31 1.44
C ASN A 173 14.01 9.64 2.93
N VAL A 174 13.93 10.93 3.27
CA VAL A 174 14.12 11.44 4.63
C VAL A 174 13.13 10.84 5.60
N PHE A 175 11.85 10.82 5.22
CA PHE A 175 10.78 10.12 5.95
C PHE A 175 9.62 9.77 5.01
N CYS A 176 8.81 8.80 5.43
CA CYS A 176 7.50 8.49 4.89
C CYS A 176 6.56 8.24 6.08
N ILE A 177 5.44 8.96 6.09
CA ILE A 177 4.36 8.82 7.07
C ILE A 177 3.17 8.22 6.32
N THR A 178 2.65 7.10 6.78
CA THR A 178 1.48 6.39 6.25
C THR A 178 0.41 6.30 7.31
#